data_a1ece2c9ba3eb3c96b02e27e6eb4bc50
#
_entry.id   a1ece2c9ba3eb3c96b02e27e6eb4bc50
#
_cell.length_a   1.000
_cell.length_b   1.000
_cell.length_c   1.000
_cell.angle_alpha   90.00
_cell.angle_beta   90.00
_cell.angle_gamma   90.00
#
_symmetry.space_group_name_H-M   'P 1'
#
loop_
_entity.id
_entity.type
_entity.pdbx_description
1 polymer ?
#
loop_
_entity_poly.entity_id
_entity_poly.type
_entity_poly.pdbx_seq_one_letter_code
_entity_poly.pdbx_strand_id
1 'polypeptide(L)'
;YQSPFEPHCGDRVTVTLRTAKDNVDEVYFISGSSRNLMKKTASRGLFDYYTYRTAPLMSTVRYYFEIDKDNERCFYNTLGVTTDLQNVYSFKLIPGFSTPEWAKGAVMYQIYTDRFCNGDPTNDVEDREYIYLNEPVHQVKDWETLPESMDVWRFYGGDIQGIWNKLDYLQDLGVEVLYLNPIFVSPSNHKYDSQDYDYVDPHLGVIVEDGGECLAEGDKDNTHATKYQQRVVNKKNLEASNEFFAKFVREVHNRGMKIILDGVFN
;
A
#
# COMPACT_ATOMS: atom_id res chain seq x y z
N TYR A 1 22.68 -8.90 0.71
CA TYR A 1 22.86 -7.98 -0.44
C TYR A 1 23.08 -8.77 -1.71
N GLN A 2 22.69 -8.22 -2.87
CA GLN A 2 22.95 -8.79 -4.19
C GLN A 2 23.46 -7.72 -5.17
N SER A 3 24.24 -8.15 -6.13
CA SER A 3 24.77 -7.29 -7.22
C SER A 3 24.89 -8.10 -8.51
N PRO A 4 24.26 -7.66 -9.64
CA PRO A 4 23.39 -6.49 -9.74
C PRO A 4 22.13 -6.63 -8.87
N PHE A 5 21.54 -5.49 -8.48
CA PHE A 5 20.32 -5.50 -7.66
C PHE A 5 19.10 -5.99 -8.47
N GLU A 6 19.01 -5.58 -9.74
CA GLU A 6 18.02 -6.00 -10.72
C GLU A 6 18.71 -6.78 -11.85
N PRO A 7 18.87 -8.11 -11.71
CA PRO A 7 19.57 -8.90 -12.71
C PRO A 7 18.71 -9.11 -13.97
N HIS A 8 19.36 -9.12 -15.12
CA HIS A 8 18.75 -9.56 -16.38
C HIS A 8 18.91 -11.07 -16.57
N CYS A 9 18.15 -11.63 -17.50
CA CYS A 9 18.33 -13.03 -17.89
C CYS A 9 19.74 -13.21 -18.45
N GLY A 10 20.46 -14.23 -17.94
CA GLY A 10 21.86 -14.49 -18.28
C GLY A 10 22.89 -13.84 -17.36
N ASP A 11 22.49 -12.93 -16.47
CA ASP A 11 23.41 -12.30 -15.52
C ASP A 11 23.86 -13.30 -14.44
N ARG A 12 25.10 -13.09 -13.96
CA ARG A 12 25.62 -13.73 -12.75
C ARG A 12 25.49 -12.75 -11.59
N VAL A 13 24.82 -13.18 -10.53
CA VAL A 13 24.60 -12.37 -9.33
C VAL A 13 25.61 -12.71 -8.25
N THR A 14 26.27 -11.73 -7.69
CA THR A 14 27.05 -11.88 -6.46
C THR A 14 26.13 -11.65 -5.28
N VAL A 15 25.92 -12.68 -4.48
CA VAL A 15 25.13 -12.61 -3.24
C VAL A 15 26.09 -12.48 -2.06
N THR A 16 25.81 -11.54 -1.16
CA THR A 16 26.64 -11.27 0.02
C THR A 16 25.83 -11.43 1.30
N LEU A 17 26.31 -12.25 2.21
CA LEU A 17 25.83 -12.32 3.59
C LEU A 17 26.80 -11.57 4.50
N ARG A 18 26.26 -10.87 5.49
CA ARG A 18 27.00 -10.23 6.57
C ARG A 18 26.71 -10.92 7.89
N THR A 19 27.74 -11.29 8.63
CA THR A 19 27.67 -11.87 9.99
C THR A 19 28.39 -10.96 10.97
N ALA A 20 28.18 -11.19 12.28
CA ALA A 20 29.10 -10.64 13.26
C ALA A 20 30.51 -11.19 13.02
N LYS A 21 31.53 -10.38 13.35
CA LYS A 21 32.93 -10.75 13.14
C LYS A 21 33.30 -11.97 13.96
N ASP A 22 33.97 -12.91 13.33
CA ASP A 22 34.48 -14.16 13.93
C ASP A 22 33.37 -14.98 14.67
N ASN A 23 32.13 -14.88 14.19
CA ASN A 23 30.95 -15.48 14.84
C ASN A 23 30.41 -16.73 14.13
N VAL A 24 30.95 -17.13 12.99
CA VAL A 24 30.52 -18.28 12.23
C VAL A 24 31.72 -19.02 11.63
N ASP A 25 31.64 -20.36 11.51
CA ASP A 25 32.69 -21.17 10.94
C ASP A 25 32.56 -21.20 9.41
N GLU A 26 31.40 -21.56 8.91
CA GLU A 26 31.12 -21.66 7.48
C GLU A 26 29.73 -21.08 7.12
N VAL A 27 29.65 -20.55 5.93
CA VAL A 27 28.40 -20.03 5.36
C VAL A 27 28.20 -20.65 3.99
N TYR A 28 27.00 -21.15 3.72
CA TYR A 28 26.64 -21.74 2.44
C TYR A 28 25.47 -21.04 1.79
N PHE A 29 25.58 -20.88 0.48
CA PHE A 29 24.45 -20.51 -0.38
C PHE A 29 23.78 -21.81 -0.86
N ILE A 30 22.52 -21.99 -0.47
CA ILE A 30 21.74 -23.19 -0.80
C ILE A 30 20.67 -22.80 -1.84
N SER A 31 20.62 -23.57 -2.93
CA SER A 31 19.57 -23.41 -3.95
C SER A 31 19.22 -24.79 -4.53
N GLY A 32 17.97 -25.20 -4.38
CA GLY A 32 17.55 -26.57 -4.71
C GLY A 32 18.37 -27.60 -3.93
N SER A 33 18.99 -28.50 -4.64
CA SER A 33 19.91 -29.53 -4.07
C SER A 33 21.38 -29.09 -3.96
N SER A 34 21.70 -27.86 -4.45
CA SER A 34 23.07 -27.37 -4.47
C SER A 34 23.43 -26.68 -3.16
N ARG A 35 24.52 -27.13 -2.53
CA ARG A 35 25.12 -26.52 -1.34
C ARG A 35 26.48 -25.94 -1.71
N ASN A 36 26.63 -24.61 -1.69
CA ASN A 36 27.80 -23.93 -2.19
C ASN A 36 28.45 -23.12 -1.08
N LEU A 37 29.71 -23.47 -0.72
CA LEU A 37 30.46 -22.72 0.28
C LEU A 37 30.68 -21.25 -0.19
N MET A 38 30.37 -20.31 0.67
CA MET A 38 30.60 -18.90 0.43
C MET A 38 32.00 -18.49 0.88
N LYS A 39 32.63 -17.60 0.12
CA LYS A 39 33.97 -17.10 0.45
C LYS A 39 33.89 -15.90 1.36
N LYS A 40 34.60 -15.90 2.50
CA LYS A 40 34.85 -14.69 3.31
C LYS A 40 35.70 -13.73 2.48
N THR A 41 35.14 -12.59 2.08
CA THR A 41 35.79 -11.63 1.16
C THR A 41 36.21 -10.34 1.84
N ALA A 42 35.64 -10.03 2.99
CA ALA A 42 36.02 -8.85 3.77
C ALA A 42 35.71 -9.04 5.26
N SER A 43 36.46 -8.29 6.08
CA SER A 43 36.16 -8.07 7.50
C SER A 43 36.25 -6.58 7.74
N ARG A 44 35.16 -5.91 8.16
CA ARG A 44 35.10 -4.47 8.34
C ARG A 44 34.37 -4.13 9.63
N GLY A 45 35.05 -3.45 10.55
CA GLY A 45 34.51 -3.14 11.87
C GLY A 45 34.11 -4.40 12.62
N LEU A 46 32.84 -4.47 13.00
CA LEU A 46 32.25 -5.58 13.76
C LEU A 46 31.66 -6.70 12.87
N PHE A 47 31.98 -6.71 11.56
CA PHE A 47 31.31 -7.62 10.62
C PHE A 47 32.26 -8.33 9.67
N ASP A 48 31.89 -9.58 9.35
CA ASP A 48 32.47 -10.38 8.26
C ASP A 48 31.48 -10.47 7.09
N TYR A 49 32.02 -10.51 5.88
CA TYR A 49 31.25 -10.55 4.63
C TYR A 49 31.60 -11.78 3.82
N TYR A 50 30.59 -12.59 3.53
CA TYR A 50 30.70 -13.83 2.76
C TYR A 50 30.02 -13.64 1.42
N THR A 51 30.66 -14.03 0.32
CA THR A 51 30.13 -13.87 -1.03
C THR A 51 30.06 -15.19 -1.77
N TYR A 52 29.01 -15.31 -2.59
CA TYR A 52 28.87 -16.36 -3.58
C TYR A 52 28.45 -15.74 -4.91
N ARG A 53 29.02 -16.18 -6.03
CA ARG A 53 28.66 -15.75 -7.38
C ARG A 53 27.90 -16.88 -8.08
N THR A 54 26.65 -16.61 -8.48
CA THR A 54 25.79 -17.61 -9.11
C THR A 54 26.29 -18.03 -10.50
N ALA A 55 25.78 -19.14 -11.02
CA ALA A 55 25.73 -19.38 -12.45
C ALA A 55 24.84 -18.30 -13.13
N PRO A 56 24.89 -18.16 -14.48
CA PRO A 56 23.96 -17.29 -15.19
C PRO A 56 22.50 -17.61 -14.85
N LEU A 57 21.72 -16.58 -14.48
CA LEU A 57 20.32 -16.76 -14.10
C LEU A 57 19.45 -16.83 -15.36
N MET A 58 18.86 -18.00 -15.62
CA MET A 58 17.95 -18.22 -16.73
C MET A 58 16.47 -18.21 -16.30
N SER A 59 16.21 -18.32 -15.01
CA SER A 59 14.88 -18.34 -14.40
C SER A 59 15.00 -17.93 -12.92
N THR A 60 13.86 -17.77 -12.26
CA THR A 60 13.83 -17.47 -10.81
C THR A 60 14.56 -18.54 -10.02
N VAL A 61 15.52 -18.12 -9.21
CA VAL A 61 16.28 -18.97 -8.27
C VAL A 61 15.80 -18.67 -6.86
N ARG A 62 15.32 -19.70 -6.15
CA ARG A 62 15.03 -19.65 -4.71
C ARG A 62 16.28 -20.09 -3.95
N TYR A 63 16.62 -19.35 -2.89
CA TYR A 63 17.79 -19.64 -2.08
C TYR A 63 17.61 -19.24 -0.63
N TYR A 64 18.43 -19.82 0.22
CA TYR A 64 18.62 -19.42 1.61
C TYR A 64 20.09 -19.61 1.98
N PHE A 65 20.47 -19.11 3.14
CA PHE A 65 21.81 -19.35 3.67
C PHE A 65 21.74 -20.41 4.77
N GLU A 66 22.68 -21.32 4.73
CA GLU A 66 22.98 -22.24 5.82
C GLU A 66 24.24 -21.74 6.50
N ILE A 67 24.23 -21.68 7.82
CA ILE A 67 25.29 -21.11 8.64
C ILE A 67 25.65 -22.15 9.68
N ASP A 68 26.91 -22.56 9.66
CA ASP A 68 27.47 -23.56 10.60
C ASP A 68 28.35 -22.82 11.61
N LYS A 69 28.24 -23.19 12.92
CA LYS A 69 29.05 -22.71 14.02
C LYS A 69 29.10 -23.76 15.14
N ASP A 70 30.30 -24.14 15.63
CA ASP A 70 30.50 -25.00 16.79
C ASP A 70 29.72 -26.35 16.69
N ASN A 71 29.60 -26.94 15.48
CA ASN A 71 28.75 -28.08 15.14
C ASN A 71 27.23 -27.86 15.23
N GLU A 72 26.78 -26.62 15.45
CA GLU A 72 25.40 -26.21 15.35
C GLU A 72 25.13 -25.61 13.96
N ARG A 73 23.86 -25.73 13.50
CA ARG A 73 23.43 -25.24 12.21
C ARG A 73 22.19 -24.36 12.36
N CYS A 74 22.21 -23.24 11.69
CA CYS A 74 21.03 -22.40 11.51
C CYS A 74 20.86 -21.98 10.05
N PHE A 75 19.68 -21.50 9.73
CA PHE A 75 19.31 -21.02 8.39
C PHE A 75 18.95 -19.54 8.45
N TYR A 76 19.28 -18.82 7.38
CA TYR A 76 18.84 -17.43 7.20
C TYR A 76 18.04 -17.29 5.91
N ASN A 77 16.81 -16.85 6.04
CA ASN A 77 15.84 -16.65 4.95
C ASN A 77 15.03 -15.36 5.19
N THR A 78 13.88 -15.18 4.54
CA THR A 78 13.04 -13.97 4.70
C THR A 78 12.42 -13.80 6.09
N LEU A 79 12.36 -14.87 6.92
CA LEU A 79 11.96 -14.78 8.34
C LEU A 79 13.09 -14.32 9.27
N GLY A 80 14.35 -14.27 8.75
CA GLY A 80 15.52 -14.05 9.57
C GLY A 80 16.26 -15.37 9.86
N VAL A 81 16.94 -15.43 11.03
CA VAL A 81 17.68 -16.63 11.47
C VAL A 81 16.73 -17.61 12.16
N THR A 82 16.76 -18.88 11.74
CA THR A 82 15.92 -19.95 12.28
C THR A 82 16.69 -21.27 12.33
N THR A 83 16.36 -22.15 13.24
CA THR A 83 16.85 -23.55 13.31
C THR A 83 15.95 -24.49 12.52
N ASP A 84 14.73 -24.09 12.22
CA ASP A 84 13.76 -24.88 11.45
C ASP A 84 13.57 -24.27 10.05
N LEU A 85 13.96 -25.04 9.03
CA LEU A 85 13.95 -24.58 7.65
C LEU A 85 12.55 -24.72 7.04
N GLN A 86 11.98 -23.60 6.61
CA GLN A 86 10.73 -23.55 5.84
C GLN A 86 10.99 -22.95 4.46
N ASN A 87 10.99 -23.79 3.42
CA ASN A 87 11.35 -23.41 2.04
C ASN A 87 10.45 -22.32 1.43
N VAL A 88 9.23 -22.13 1.94
CA VAL A 88 8.32 -21.06 1.47
C VAL A 88 8.91 -19.67 1.70
N TYR A 89 9.75 -19.51 2.72
CA TYR A 89 10.43 -18.27 3.09
C TYR A 89 11.80 -18.08 2.45
N SER A 90 12.17 -18.87 1.44
CA SER A 90 13.41 -18.66 0.70
C SER A 90 13.45 -17.29 0.02
N PHE A 91 14.63 -16.68 -0.01
CA PHE A 91 14.88 -15.51 -0.87
C PHE A 91 14.72 -15.89 -2.35
N LYS A 92 14.53 -14.89 -3.20
CA LYS A 92 14.37 -15.09 -4.64
C LYS A 92 15.31 -14.17 -5.41
N LEU A 93 15.99 -14.71 -6.42
CA LEU A 93 16.60 -13.94 -7.50
C LEU A 93 15.67 -14.06 -8.72
N ILE A 94 15.15 -12.96 -9.20
CA ILE A 94 14.17 -12.93 -10.29
C ILE A 94 14.78 -12.15 -11.46
N PRO A 95 15.41 -12.86 -12.45
CA PRO A 95 15.99 -12.19 -13.60
C PRO A 95 14.87 -11.58 -14.47
N GLY A 96 15.14 -10.38 -15.00
CA GLY A 96 14.19 -9.64 -15.84
C GLY A 96 13.11 -8.86 -15.06
N PHE A 97 13.10 -8.94 -13.72
CA PHE A 97 12.30 -8.01 -12.90
C PHE A 97 13.07 -6.71 -12.70
N SER A 98 12.42 -5.60 -13.00
CA SER A 98 12.95 -4.26 -12.71
C SER A 98 11.86 -3.37 -12.15
N THR A 99 12.22 -2.59 -11.15
CA THR A 99 11.36 -1.52 -10.64
C THR A 99 11.30 -0.39 -11.67
N PRO A 100 10.13 0.17 -11.99
CA PRO A 100 10.04 1.32 -12.87
C PRO A 100 10.93 2.47 -12.38
N GLU A 101 11.65 3.11 -13.30
CA GLU A 101 12.61 4.17 -12.94
C GLU A 101 11.97 5.32 -12.15
N TRP A 102 10.72 5.68 -12.48
CA TRP A 102 9.98 6.72 -11.75
C TRP A 102 9.74 6.39 -10.27
N ALA A 103 9.73 5.11 -9.89
CA ALA A 103 9.50 4.70 -8.50
C ALA A 103 10.78 4.65 -7.66
N LYS A 104 11.95 4.64 -8.34
CA LYS A 104 13.26 4.56 -7.66
C LYS A 104 13.61 5.89 -7.01
N GLY A 105 13.51 5.94 -5.69
CA GLY A 105 13.80 7.14 -4.90
C GLY A 105 12.70 8.20 -4.92
N ALA A 106 11.53 7.91 -5.49
CA ALA A 106 10.40 8.83 -5.54
C ALA A 106 9.87 9.18 -4.14
N VAL A 107 9.54 10.45 -3.93
CA VAL A 107 8.85 10.93 -2.74
C VAL A 107 7.37 10.61 -2.87
N MET A 108 6.89 9.65 -2.08
CA MET A 108 5.49 9.23 -2.07
C MET A 108 4.76 9.82 -0.86
N TYR A 109 3.56 10.36 -1.08
CA TYR A 109 2.71 10.89 -0.02
C TYR A 109 1.42 10.07 0.04
N GLN A 110 1.22 9.36 1.16
CA GLN A 110 -0.02 8.60 1.39
C GLN A 110 -1.11 9.53 1.90
N ILE A 111 -2.30 9.44 1.29
CA ILE A 111 -3.45 10.26 1.61
C ILE A 111 -4.59 9.38 2.10
N TYR A 112 -5.02 9.62 3.33
CA TYR A 112 -6.30 9.18 3.85
C TYR A 112 -7.34 10.24 3.47
N THR A 113 -8.13 9.98 2.43
CA THR A 113 -8.92 10.99 1.72
C THR A 113 -9.87 11.74 2.65
N ASP A 114 -10.68 11.03 3.45
CA ASP A 114 -11.63 11.64 4.42
C ASP A 114 -10.96 12.62 5.41
N ARG A 115 -9.66 12.44 5.67
CA ARG A 115 -8.91 13.20 6.70
C ARG A 115 -7.89 14.17 6.11
N PHE A 116 -7.94 14.46 4.82
CA PHE A 116 -6.93 15.31 4.18
C PHE A 116 -7.42 16.75 3.91
N CYS A 117 -8.48 16.92 3.17
CA CYS A 117 -9.04 18.23 2.85
C CYS A 117 -10.45 18.07 2.27
N ASN A 118 -11.43 18.79 2.80
CA ASN A 118 -12.76 18.91 2.22
C ASN A 118 -12.71 19.97 1.10
N GLY A 119 -13.04 19.59 -0.12
CA GLY A 119 -13.05 20.47 -1.29
C GLY A 119 -14.46 20.75 -1.83
N ASP A 120 -15.39 19.84 -1.57
CA ASP A 120 -16.80 19.93 -1.97
C ASP A 120 -17.74 19.48 -0.84
N PRO A 121 -18.19 20.38 0.03
CA PRO A 121 -19.09 20.03 1.13
C PRO A 121 -20.44 19.44 0.70
N THR A 122 -20.78 19.47 -0.59
CA THR A 122 -22.06 18.92 -1.08
C THR A 122 -22.06 17.40 -1.17
N ASN A 123 -20.88 16.78 -1.16
CA ASN A 123 -20.73 15.31 -1.14
C ASN A 123 -20.51 14.72 0.25
N ASP A 124 -20.43 15.56 1.30
CA ASP A 124 -20.18 15.11 2.67
C ASP A 124 -21.24 14.08 3.13
N VAL A 125 -20.78 13.07 3.88
CA VAL A 125 -21.68 12.19 4.63
C VAL A 125 -22.39 12.99 5.71
N GLU A 126 -23.73 12.93 5.76
CA GLU A 126 -24.54 13.66 6.72
C GLU A 126 -24.76 12.87 8.02
N ASP A 127 -25.15 13.57 9.10
CA ASP A 127 -25.51 12.92 10.36
C ASP A 127 -26.66 11.92 10.15
N ARG A 128 -26.48 10.68 10.57
CA ARG A 128 -27.47 9.60 10.41
C ARG A 128 -27.85 9.29 8.96
N GLU A 129 -26.96 9.55 8.03
CA GLU A 129 -27.22 9.19 6.63
C GLU A 129 -27.43 7.67 6.49
N TYR A 130 -26.71 6.86 7.28
CA TYR A 130 -26.89 5.40 7.41
C TYR A 130 -26.32 4.88 8.74
N ILE A 131 -26.51 3.57 8.99
CA ILE A 131 -25.90 2.84 10.11
C ILE A 131 -24.69 2.05 9.60
N TYR A 132 -23.57 2.18 10.28
CA TYR A 132 -22.38 1.36 10.07
C TYR A 132 -21.92 0.75 11.39
N LEU A 133 -21.68 -0.59 11.43
CA LEU A 133 -21.31 -1.34 12.65
C LEU A 133 -22.24 -1.06 13.85
N ASN A 134 -23.56 -1.03 13.60
CA ASN A 134 -24.65 -0.76 14.55
C ASN A 134 -24.70 0.67 15.12
N GLU A 135 -23.86 1.57 14.65
CA GLU A 135 -23.87 2.99 15.04
C GLU A 135 -24.21 3.90 13.84
N PRO A 136 -24.91 5.01 14.07
CA PRO A 136 -25.14 5.99 13.02
C PRO A 136 -23.84 6.68 12.61
N VAL A 137 -23.71 6.99 11.32
CA VAL A 137 -22.62 7.83 10.84
C VAL A 137 -22.83 9.29 11.27
N HIS A 138 -21.72 10.02 11.44
CA HIS A 138 -21.69 11.39 11.89
C HIS A 138 -20.79 12.27 11.04
N GLN A 139 -21.25 13.44 10.67
CA GLN A 139 -20.43 14.48 10.07
C GLN A 139 -19.63 15.23 11.13
N VAL A 140 -18.32 15.33 10.97
CA VAL A 140 -17.45 16.16 11.80
C VAL A 140 -17.37 17.56 11.18
N LYS A 141 -18.00 18.54 11.82
CA LYS A 141 -18.06 19.92 11.31
C LYS A 141 -16.84 20.77 11.64
N ASP A 142 -16.18 20.44 12.76
CA ASP A 142 -14.97 21.12 13.20
C ASP A 142 -13.75 20.23 12.97
N TRP A 143 -12.94 20.58 11.99
CA TRP A 143 -11.72 19.84 11.61
C TRP A 143 -10.64 19.83 12.70
N GLU A 144 -10.71 20.71 13.70
CA GLU A 144 -9.84 20.68 14.88
C GLU A 144 -10.23 19.61 15.90
N THR A 145 -11.40 18.97 15.71
CA THR A 145 -11.82 17.84 16.55
C THR A 145 -10.88 16.65 16.36
N LEU A 146 -10.30 16.16 17.46
CA LEU A 146 -9.41 15.02 17.40
C LEU A 146 -10.18 13.71 17.13
N PRO A 147 -9.63 12.80 16.32
CA PRO A 147 -10.19 11.46 16.14
C PRO A 147 -10.21 10.68 17.45
N GLU A 148 -11.25 9.90 17.65
CA GLU A 148 -11.39 8.98 18.79
C GLU A 148 -10.88 7.58 18.46
N SER A 149 -10.79 6.71 19.47
CA SER A 149 -10.51 5.29 19.26
C SER A 149 -11.67 4.63 18.51
N MET A 150 -11.39 3.81 17.49
CA MET A 150 -12.42 3.15 16.66
C MET A 150 -13.35 4.14 15.92
N ASP A 151 -12.83 5.25 15.47
CA ASP A 151 -13.55 6.37 14.85
C ASP A 151 -13.88 6.09 13.36
N VAL A 152 -14.56 4.97 13.08
CA VAL A 152 -14.82 4.50 11.71
C VAL A 152 -16.12 5.04 11.10
N TRP A 153 -17.00 5.62 11.91
CA TRP A 153 -18.30 6.18 11.51
C TRP A 153 -18.37 7.71 11.57
N ARG A 154 -17.25 8.40 11.92
CA ARG A 154 -17.17 9.87 11.89
C ARG A 154 -16.43 10.31 10.64
N PHE A 155 -17.08 11.12 9.83
CA PHE A 155 -16.59 11.59 8.54
C PHE A 155 -16.21 13.06 8.64
N TYR A 156 -14.98 13.39 8.21
CA TYR A 156 -14.49 14.77 8.14
C TYR A 156 -14.78 15.43 6.78
N GLY A 157 -15.25 14.65 5.81
CA GLY A 157 -15.64 15.15 4.51
C GLY A 157 -14.47 15.44 3.57
N GLY A 158 -13.25 14.92 3.85
CA GLY A 158 -12.18 15.02 2.89
C GLY A 158 -12.50 14.23 1.62
N ASP A 159 -12.18 14.80 0.46
CA ASP A 159 -12.58 14.30 -0.85
C ASP A 159 -11.49 14.49 -1.93
N ILE A 160 -11.76 14.01 -3.15
CA ILE A 160 -10.84 14.12 -4.28
C ILE A 160 -10.71 15.60 -4.73
N GLN A 161 -11.76 16.40 -4.60
CA GLN A 161 -11.69 17.83 -4.88
C GLN A 161 -10.76 18.54 -3.90
N GLY A 162 -10.78 18.17 -2.63
CA GLY A 162 -9.85 18.68 -1.62
C GLY A 162 -8.40 18.33 -1.93
N ILE A 163 -8.14 17.08 -2.38
CA ILE A 163 -6.80 16.70 -2.85
C ILE A 163 -6.41 17.54 -4.06
N TRP A 164 -7.32 17.74 -5.02
CA TRP A 164 -7.09 18.59 -6.20
C TRP A 164 -6.70 20.01 -5.80
N ASN A 165 -7.42 20.61 -4.88
CA ASN A 165 -7.15 21.95 -4.38
C ASN A 165 -5.79 22.07 -3.67
N LYS A 166 -5.20 20.96 -3.23
CA LYS A 166 -3.90 20.88 -2.55
C LYS A 166 -2.74 20.40 -3.45
N LEU A 167 -2.96 20.23 -4.75
CA LEU A 167 -1.90 19.73 -5.65
C LEU A 167 -0.69 20.67 -5.71
N ASP A 168 -0.89 22.00 -5.66
CA ASP A 168 0.23 22.94 -5.62
C ASP A 168 1.06 22.79 -4.34
N TYR A 169 0.40 22.66 -3.19
CA TYR A 169 1.07 22.39 -1.91
C TYR A 169 1.87 21.08 -1.94
N LEU A 170 1.29 20.00 -2.48
CA LEU A 170 1.96 18.70 -2.57
C LEU A 170 3.16 18.76 -3.52
N GLN A 171 3.04 19.49 -4.64
CA GLN A 171 4.13 19.68 -5.59
C GLN A 171 5.26 20.53 -4.99
N ASP A 172 4.94 21.61 -4.28
CA ASP A 172 5.92 22.45 -3.58
C ASP A 172 6.66 21.69 -2.46
N LEU A 173 5.97 20.74 -1.82
CA LEU A 173 6.57 19.82 -0.84
C LEU A 173 7.53 18.79 -1.48
N GLY A 174 7.56 18.69 -2.81
CA GLY A 174 8.39 17.75 -3.56
C GLY A 174 7.81 16.36 -3.70
N VAL A 175 6.47 16.22 -3.57
CA VAL A 175 5.79 14.94 -3.78
C VAL A 175 5.76 14.58 -5.26
N GLU A 176 6.20 13.38 -5.58
CA GLU A 176 6.23 12.83 -6.94
C GLU A 176 5.13 11.80 -7.17
N VAL A 177 4.65 11.16 -6.10
CA VAL A 177 3.64 10.10 -6.17
C VAL A 177 2.60 10.29 -5.07
N LEU A 178 1.33 10.34 -5.46
CA LEU A 178 0.19 10.30 -4.55
C LEU A 178 -0.20 8.83 -4.34
N TYR A 179 -0.18 8.36 -3.11
CA TYR A 179 -0.71 7.05 -2.74
C TYR A 179 -2.05 7.27 -2.04
N LEU A 180 -3.14 6.98 -2.72
CA LEU A 180 -4.48 7.17 -2.16
C LEU A 180 -4.90 5.89 -1.42
N ASN A 181 -5.29 6.01 -0.14
CA ASN A 181 -6.06 4.97 0.54
C ASN A 181 -7.28 4.62 -0.31
N PRO A 182 -7.96 3.47 -0.10
CA PRO A 182 -9.07 3.08 -0.96
C PRO A 182 -10.08 4.21 -1.17
N ILE A 183 -10.55 4.36 -2.41
CA ILE A 183 -11.51 5.42 -2.81
C ILE A 183 -12.82 4.86 -3.35
N PHE A 184 -12.97 3.55 -3.34
CA PHE A 184 -14.11 2.86 -3.90
C PHE A 184 -15.32 2.89 -2.98
N VAL A 185 -16.51 2.61 -3.52
CA VAL A 185 -17.77 2.58 -2.74
C VAL A 185 -17.61 1.71 -1.50
N SER A 186 -17.81 2.30 -0.33
CA SER A 186 -17.61 1.65 0.97
C SER A 186 -18.31 2.44 2.09
N PRO A 187 -18.89 1.77 3.10
CA PRO A 187 -19.61 2.43 4.17
C PRO A 187 -18.72 3.06 5.25
N SER A 188 -17.43 2.71 5.31
CA SER A 188 -16.52 3.29 6.30
C SER A 188 -15.85 4.57 5.79
N ASN A 189 -15.37 5.40 6.73
CA ASN A 189 -14.54 6.56 6.39
C ASN A 189 -13.21 6.17 5.76
N HIS A 190 -12.63 5.02 6.16
CA HIS A 190 -11.33 4.53 5.66
C HIS A 190 -11.40 3.77 4.33
N LYS A 191 -12.58 3.36 3.89
CA LYS A 191 -12.86 2.66 2.62
C LYS A 191 -12.16 1.30 2.42
N TYR A 192 -11.52 0.71 3.46
CA TYR A 192 -10.88 -0.63 3.36
C TYR A 192 -11.88 -1.79 3.30
N ASP A 193 -13.16 -1.56 3.55
CA ASP A 193 -14.28 -2.48 3.40
C ASP A 193 -15.05 -2.22 2.08
N SER A 194 -14.29 -2.09 0.98
CA SER A 194 -14.82 -1.80 -0.36
C SER A 194 -15.91 -2.79 -0.77
N GLN A 195 -17.03 -2.27 -1.23
CA GLN A 195 -18.20 -3.03 -1.68
C GLN A 195 -18.27 -3.14 -3.21
N ASP A 196 -17.72 -2.16 -3.91
CA ASP A 196 -17.72 -2.11 -5.38
C ASP A 196 -16.42 -1.44 -5.87
N TYR A 197 -15.61 -2.19 -6.60
CA TYR A 197 -14.35 -1.69 -7.17
C TYR A 197 -14.50 -1.02 -8.54
N ASP A 198 -15.68 -1.07 -9.14
CA ASP A 198 -15.92 -0.47 -10.45
C ASP A 198 -16.12 1.03 -10.36
N TYR A 199 -16.46 1.55 -9.16
CA TYR A 199 -16.81 2.95 -8.96
C TYR A 199 -16.13 3.60 -7.78
N VAL A 200 -15.72 4.86 -7.99
CA VAL A 200 -15.32 5.77 -6.92
C VAL A 200 -16.54 6.11 -6.07
N ASP A 201 -16.37 6.10 -4.74
CA ASP A 201 -17.44 6.48 -3.82
C ASP A 201 -17.90 7.93 -4.08
N PRO A 202 -19.18 8.17 -4.33
CA PRO A 202 -19.69 9.52 -4.59
C PRO A 202 -19.44 10.52 -3.46
N HIS A 203 -19.29 10.08 -2.21
CA HIS A 203 -18.89 10.95 -1.09
C HIS A 203 -17.42 11.40 -1.16
N LEU A 204 -16.60 10.74 -1.97
CA LEU A 204 -15.24 11.19 -2.28
C LEU A 204 -15.15 11.83 -3.67
N GLY A 205 -16.13 11.56 -4.51
CA GLY A 205 -16.25 12.05 -5.89
C GLY A 205 -17.22 13.21 -6.03
N VAL A 206 -18.27 13.00 -6.84
CA VAL A 206 -19.33 14.00 -7.06
C VAL A 206 -20.71 13.37 -6.96
N ILE A 207 -21.65 14.08 -6.36
CA ILE A 207 -23.07 13.73 -6.29
C ILE A 207 -23.82 14.68 -7.23
N VAL A 208 -24.28 14.18 -8.38
CA VAL A 208 -25.03 14.97 -9.38
C VAL A 208 -26.55 14.88 -9.22
N GLU A 209 -27.03 13.81 -8.62
CA GLU A 209 -28.42 13.62 -8.22
C GLU A 209 -28.46 13.27 -6.73
N ASP A 210 -28.92 14.19 -5.92
CA ASP A 210 -29.10 14.02 -4.48
C ASP A 210 -30.60 13.96 -4.15
N GLY A 211 -30.94 13.27 -3.05
CA GLY A 211 -32.32 13.12 -2.62
C GLY A 211 -32.48 12.04 -1.56
N GLY A 212 -33.71 11.78 -1.16
CA GLY A 212 -33.99 10.88 -0.06
C GLY A 212 -33.77 11.53 1.30
N GLU A 213 -33.92 10.72 2.35
CA GLU A 213 -33.88 11.16 3.74
C GLU A 213 -32.82 10.40 4.54
N CYS A 214 -32.18 11.09 5.49
CA CYS A 214 -31.38 10.47 6.53
C CYS A 214 -32.28 9.71 7.52
N LEU A 215 -31.71 8.76 8.25
CA LEU A 215 -32.43 7.98 9.27
C LEU A 215 -32.99 8.88 10.39
N ALA A 216 -34.20 8.58 10.83
CA ALA A 216 -34.78 9.21 12.02
C ALA A 216 -33.97 8.88 13.27
N GLU A 217 -34.13 9.66 14.32
CA GLU A 217 -33.47 9.40 15.60
C GLU A 217 -33.90 8.02 16.15
N GLY A 218 -32.90 7.17 16.47
CA GLY A 218 -33.11 5.82 16.98
C GLY A 218 -33.42 4.76 15.92
N ASP A 219 -33.62 5.15 14.65
CA ASP A 219 -33.77 4.18 13.55
C ASP A 219 -32.43 3.51 13.24
N LYS A 220 -32.42 2.18 13.18
CA LYS A 220 -31.23 1.36 12.88
C LYS A 220 -31.40 0.50 11.62
N ASP A 221 -32.43 0.74 10.83
CA ASP A 221 -32.72 -0.01 9.61
C ASP A 221 -32.25 0.75 8.36
N ASN A 222 -31.16 0.31 7.76
CA ASN A 222 -30.62 0.91 6.53
C ASN A 222 -31.54 0.80 5.31
N THR A 223 -32.66 0.05 5.39
CA THR A 223 -33.67 0.09 4.33
C THR A 223 -34.37 1.43 4.28
N HIS A 224 -34.37 2.20 5.37
CA HIS A 224 -34.89 3.57 5.46
C HIS A 224 -33.83 4.64 5.11
N ALA A 225 -32.57 4.29 4.98
CA ALA A 225 -31.47 5.18 4.61
C ALA A 225 -31.53 5.57 3.12
N THR A 226 -32.63 6.20 2.72
CA THR A 226 -32.92 6.44 1.30
C THR A 226 -31.96 7.45 0.67
N LYS A 227 -31.42 8.38 1.47
CA LYS A 227 -30.41 9.34 1.02
C LYS A 227 -29.09 8.60 0.66
N TYR A 228 -28.60 7.77 1.55
CA TYR A 228 -27.40 6.98 1.28
C TYR A 228 -27.58 6.10 0.03
N GLN A 229 -28.71 5.38 -0.06
CA GLN A 229 -29.01 4.58 -1.23
C GLN A 229 -29.02 5.41 -2.51
N GLN A 230 -29.68 6.58 -2.50
CA GLN A 230 -29.71 7.49 -3.65
C GLN A 230 -28.31 7.93 -4.05
N ARG A 231 -27.44 8.24 -3.10
CA ARG A 231 -26.07 8.71 -3.36
C ARG A 231 -25.16 7.64 -3.93
N VAL A 232 -25.13 6.43 -3.31
CA VAL A 232 -24.14 5.39 -3.63
C VAL A 232 -24.61 4.32 -4.62
N VAL A 233 -25.91 4.25 -4.94
CA VAL A 233 -26.47 3.26 -5.90
C VAL A 233 -26.88 3.93 -7.22
N ASN A 234 -27.09 5.23 -7.20
CA ASN A 234 -27.47 5.97 -8.41
C ASN A 234 -26.33 5.94 -9.43
N LYS A 235 -26.60 5.31 -10.57
CA LYS A 235 -25.63 5.12 -11.65
C LYS A 235 -25.04 6.44 -12.15
N LYS A 236 -25.81 7.53 -12.17
CA LYS A 236 -25.31 8.85 -12.60
C LYS A 236 -24.25 9.41 -11.64
N ASN A 237 -24.44 9.24 -10.33
CA ASN A 237 -23.44 9.63 -9.34
C ASN A 237 -22.17 8.80 -9.47
N LEU A 238 -22.33 7.49 -9.62
CA LEU A 238 -21.22 6.55 -9.80
C LEU A 238 -20.39 6.86 -11.04
N GLU A 239 -21.04 7.02 -12.20
CA GLU A 239 -20.38 7.37 -13.46
C GLU A 239 -19.74 8.76 -13.40
N ALA A 240 -20.43 9.77 -12.82
CA ALA A 240 -19.89 11.12 -12.66
C ALA A 240 -18.64 11.13 -11.76
N SER A 241 -18.64 10.36 -10.68
CA SER A 241 -17.48 10.23 -9.79
C SER A 241 -16.28 9.60 -10.50
N ASN A 242 -16.50 8.56 -11.32
CA ASN A 242 -15.44 7.97 -12.15
C ASN A 242 -14.90 8.95 -13.19
N GLU A 243 -15.77 9.71 -13.85
CA GLU A 243 -15.36 10.74 -14.81
C GLU A 243 -14.55 11.86 -14.14
N PHE A 244 -14.98 12.29 -12.96
CA PHE A 244 -14.28 13.28 -12.16
C PHE A 244 -12.90 12.79 -11.75
N PHE A 245 -12.82 11.57 -11.24
CA PHE A 245 -11.54 10.95 -10.89
C PHE A 245 -10.60 10.82 -12.10
N ALA A 246 -11.12 10.44 -13.26
CA ALA A 246 -10.34 10.40 -14.50
C ALA A 246 -9.79 11.79 -14.90
N LYS A 247 -10.53 12.88 -14.62
CA LYS A 247 -10.03 14.26 -14.82
C LYS A 247 -8.94 14.59 -13.82
N PHE A 248 -9.12 14.22 -12.55
CA PHE A 248 -8.12 14.40 -11.50
C PHE A 248 -6.81 13.68 -11.84
N VAL A 249 -6.87 12.40 -12.25
CA VAL A 249 -5.69 11.63 -12.67
C VAL A 249 -4.93 12.33 -13.79
N ARG A 250 -5.65 12.86 -14.79
CA ARG A 250 -5.01 13.62 -15.88
C ARG A 250 -4.30 14.87 -15.38
N GLU A 251 -4.90 15.61 -14.44
CA GLU A 251 -4.27 16.80 -13.87
C GLU A 251 -3.00 16.44 -13.08
N VAL A 252 -3.04 15.38 -12.26
CA VAL A 252 -1.87 14.90 -11.53
C VAL A 252 -0.74 14.51 -12.50
N HIS A 253 -1.08 13.82 -13.59
CA HIS A 253 -0.11 13.43 -14.62
C HIS A 253 0.44 14.65 -15.38
N ASN A 254 -0.39 15.66 -15.68
CA ASN A 254 0.06 16.90 -16.33
C ASN A 254 1.09 17.65 -15.48
N ARG A 255 1.02 17.51 -14.16
CA ARG A 255 2.01 18.06 -13.21
C ARG A 255 3.26 17.19 -13.06
N GLY A 256 3.38 16.09 -13.81
CA GLY A 256 4.49 15.14 -13.75
C GLY A 256 4.43 14.17 -12.57
N MET A 257 3.42 14.27 -11.71
CA MET A 257 3.21 13.35 -10.59
C MET A 257 2.55 12.04 -11.03
N LYS A 258 2.59 11.02 -10.18
CA LYS A 258 1.96 9.71 -10.37
C LYS A 258 0.90 9.45 -9.30
N ILE A 259 0.00 8.50 -9.58
CA ILE A 259 -1.00 8.03 -8.61
C ILE A 259 -0.87 6.53 -8.42
N ILE A 260 -0.95 6.09 -7.16
CA ILE A 260 -1.11 4.70 -6.76
C ILE A 260 -2.45 4.60 -6.02
N LEU A 261 -3.26 3.62 -6.37
CA LEU A 261 -4.50 3.29 -5.66
C LEU A 261 -4.27 2.10 -4.75
N ASP A 262 -4.77 2.19 -3.52
CA ASP A 262 -4.78 1.08 -2.58
C ASP A 262 -5.92 0.11 -2.94
N GLY A 263 -5.59 -1.15 -3.14
CA GLY A 263 -6.53 -2.21 -3.43
C GLY A 263 -6.58 -3.23 -2.31
N VAL A 264 -7.76 -3.52 -1.80
CA VAL A 264 -8.00 -4.48 -0.71
C VAL A 264 -8.48 -5.79 -1.33
N PHE A 265 -7.64 -6.82 -1.30
CA PHE A 265 -7.92 -8.11 -1.96
C PHE A 265 -7.86 -9.31 -0.99
N ASN A 266 -7.95 -9.09 0.30
CA ASN A 266 -7.94 -10.10 1.37
C ASN A 266 -9.34 -10.51 1.81
#